data_67e90fedceb2ccd2a8cdf05d20fae1a3
#
_entry.id   67e90fedceb2ccd2a8cdf05d20fae1a3
#
_cell.length_a   1.000
_cell.length_b   1.000
_cell.length_c   1.000
_cell.angle_alpha   90.00
_cell.angle_beta   90.00
_cell.angle_gamma   90.00
#
_symmetry.space_group_name_H-M   'P 1'
#
loop_
_entity.id
_entity.type
_entity.pdbx_description
1 polymer ?
#
loop_
_entity_poly.entity_id
_entity_poly.type
_entity_poly.pdbx_seq_one_letter_code
_entity_poly.pdbx_strand_id
1 'polypeptide(L)'
;IQTNGTSMYVGEQKTIGVLNTNKEATWKSSNSSVATVDATGLVKAKKTGNAKISATIGGKTYRYTCKVVARTQSNVLKVVWDNYVTSSMSDYEKAVAAEQWVSTHIDASGTSSSVKNALESGKVSYTGRANTYKKILEHYGLKVKVVKGSKQVENSVVIAGKTYKVSALSKVPAVDKSYTTTPFGVAINKSTMNLSVGGTDTFKALGTKQKVTYSSSNKKVATVTAGGKVTAKGAGIATVTMKMGAKTYKLRVRVNK
;
A
#
# COMPACT_ATOMS: atom_id res chain seq x y z
N ILE A 1 -6.67 -16.24 2.41
CA ILE A 1 -6.86 -14.79 2.19
C ILE A 1 -5.65 -14.08 2.77
N GLN A 2 -4.98 -13.26 1.96
CA GLN A 2 -3.94 -12.38 2.47
C GLN A 2 -4.56 -11.08 2.93
N THR A 3 -4.41 -10.75 4.20
CA THR A 3 -4.76 -9.45 4.77
C THR A 3 -3.61 -8.96 5.63
N ASN A 4 -3.33 -7.66 5.57
CA ASN A 4 -2.39 -7.01 6.49
C ASN A 4 -3.17 -6.43 7.69
N GLY A 5 -4.13 -7.18 8.23
CA GLY A 5 -5.00 -6.78 9.32
C GLY A 5 -6.47 -6.78 8.95
N THR A 6 -7.31 -6.78 9.97
CA THR A 6 -8.77 -6.95 9.85
C THR A 6 -9.55 -5.65 10.08
N SER A 7 -8.90 -4.60 10.58
CA SER A 7 -9.54 -3.32 10.86
C SER A 7 -9.41 -2.36 9.68
N MET A 8 -10.50 -1.64 9.40
CA MET A 8 -10.59 -0.55 8.44
C MET A 8 -11.31 0.64 9.08
N TYR A 9 -11.05 1.86 8.63
CA TYR A 9 -11.86 3.02 9.03
C TYR A 9 -12.91 3.35 7.97
N VAL A 10 -13.99 4.00 8.37
CA VAL A 10 -15.06 4.40 7.44
C VAL A 10 -14.50 5.21 6.28
N GLY A 11 -14.83 4.80 5.05
CA GLY A 11 -14.35 5.39 3.81
C GLY A 11 -13.07 4.76 3.26
N GLU A 12 -12.39 3.88 4.02
CA GLU A 12 -11.21 3.18 3.53
C GLU A 12 -11.59 2.14 2.47
N GLN A 13 -10.70 1.98 1.49
CA GLN A 13 -10.79 0.95 0.47
C GLN A 13 -9.52 0.10 0.48
N LYS A 14 -9.67 -1.22 0.44
CA LYS A 14 -8.55 -2.15 0.49
C LYS A 14 -8.83 -3.38 -0.37
N THR A 15 -7.92 -3.69 -1.28
CA THR A 15 -8.01 -4.94 -2.03
C THR A 15 -7.45 -6.08 -1.19
N ILE A 16 -8.26 -7.12 -1.03
CA ILE A 16 -7.85 -8.38 -0.42
C ILE A 16 -7.74 -9.46 -1.50
N GLY A 17 -6.85 -10.41 -1.28
CA GLY A 17 -6.59 -11.46 -2.26
C GLY A 17 -6.49 -12.83 -1.61
N VAL A 18 -6.67 -13.87 -2.41
CA VAL A 18 -6.31 -15.24 -2.03
C VAL A 18 -4.99 -15.57 -2.71
N LEU A 19 -3.99 -15.98 -1.92
CA LEU A 19 -2.66 -16.33 -2.43
C LEU A 19 -2.61 -17.75 -2.94
N ASN A 20 -1.60 -18.02 -3.77
CA ASN A 20 -1.25 -19.34 -4.27
C ASN A 20 -2.36 -20.03 -5.09
N THR A 21 -3.17 -19.23 -5.79
CA THR A 21 -4.19 -19.75 -6.71
C THR A 21 -4.31 -18.90 -7.96
N ASN A 22 -4.49 -19.52 -9.10
CA ASN A 22 -4.82 -18.88 -10.38
C ASN A 22 -6.34 -18.90 -10.66
N LYS A 23 -7.14 -19.51 -9.76
CA LYS A 23 -8.59 -19.56 -9.90
C LYS A 23 -9.21 -18.24 -9.43
N GLU A 24 -10.29 -17.86 -10.08
CA GLU A 24 -11.10 -16.72 -9.64
C GLU A 24 -11.84 -17.03 -8.35
N ALA A 25 -12.01 -16.00 -7.53
CA ALA A 25 -12.77 -16.08 -6.29
C ALA A 25 -14.15 -15.44 -6.48
N THR A 26 -15.18 -16.10 -5.98
CA THR A 26 -16.47 -15.45 -5.76
C THR A 26 -16.46 -14.81 -4.38
N TRP A 27 -16.68 -13.48 -4.36
CA TRP A 27 -16.62 -12.67 -3.15
C TRP A 27 -18.00 -12.38 -2.59
N LYS A 28 -18.14 -12.40 -1.26
CA LYS A 28 -19.37 -12.06 -0.56
C LYS A 28 -19.07 -11.35 0.76
N SER A 29 -19.87 -10.33 1.07
CA SER A 29 -19.93 -9.71 2.41
C SER A 29 -21.16 -10.21 3.16
N SER A 30 -20.99 -10.53 4.44
CA SER A 30 -22.12 -10.90 5.32
C SER A 30 -22.96 -9.69 5.72
N ASN A 31 -22.41 -8.47 5.59
CA ASN A 31 -23.10 -7.22 5.93
C ASN A 31 -22.63 -6.09 5.00
N SER A 32 -23.34 -5.89 3.91
CA SER A 32 -23.02 -4.89 2.89
C SER A 32 -23.29 -3.44 3.33
N SER A 33 -24.03 -3.23 4.42
CA SER A 33 -24.18 -1.90 5.03
C SER A 33 -22.92 -1.48 5.80
N VAL A 34 -22.15 -2.42 6.32
CA VAL A 34 -20.87 -2.18 7.02
C VAL A 34 -19.72 -2.14 6.05
N ALA A 35 -19.58 -3.17 5.21
CA ALA A 35 -18.54 -3.23 4.19
C ALA A 35 -19.03 -4.00 2.97
N THR A 36 -18.73 -3.50 1.78
CA THR A 36 -18.96 -4.22 0.52
C THR A 36 -17.66 -4.81 0.00
N VAL A 37 -17.77 -5.83 -0.84
CA VAL A 37 -16.64 -6.37 -1.61
C VAL A 37 -17.12 -6.58 -3.05
N ASP A 38 -16.30 -6.20 -4.02
CA ASP A 38 -16.58 -6.44 -5.43
C ASP A 38 -15.91 -7.72 -5.94
N ALA A 39 -16.16 -8.04 -7.22
CA ALA A 39 -15.58 -9.22 -7.87
C ALA A 39 -14.05 -9.20 -7.92
N THR A 40 -13.41 -8.05 -7.74
CA THR A 40 -11.94 -7.92 -7.71
C THR A 40 -11.35 -8.15 -6.32
N GLY A 41 -12.19 -8.31 -5.30
CA GLY A 41 -11.77 -8.36 -3.90
C GLY A 41 -11.50 -6.98 -3.30
N LEU A 42 -11.96 -5.88 -3.94
CA LEU A 42 -11.90 -4.55 -3.37
C LEU A 42 -12.99 -4.39 -2.30
N VAL A 43 -12.55 -4.32 -1.05
CA VAL A 43 -13.42 -4.05 0.10
C VAL A 43 -13.55 -2.55 0.30
N LYS A 44 -14.79 -2.06 0.47
CA LYS A 44 -15.10 -0.66 0.80
C LYS A 44 -15.78 -0.61 2.16
N ALA A 45 -15.16 0.05 3.14
CA ALA A 45 -15.70 0.25 4.48
C ALA A 45 -16.73 1.40 4.47
N LYS A 46 -17.98 1.13 4.83
CA LYS A 46 -19.11 2.09 4.70
C LYS A 46 -19.60 2.64 6.05
N LYS A 47 -19.76 1.76 7.03
CA LYS A 47 -20.29 2.10 8.35
C LYS A 47 -19.57 1.30 9.42
N THR A 48 -19.47 1.84 10.62
CA THR A 48 -18.91 1.14 11.79
C THR A 48 -19.63 -0.17 12.07
N GLY A 49 -18.86 -1.20 12.43
CA GLY A 49 -19.38 -2.53 12.71
C GLY A 49 -18.46 -3.64 12.21
N ASN A 50 -18.99 -4.85 12.16
CA ASN A 50 -18.26 -6.01 11.67
C ASN A 50 -18.95 -6.61 10.44
N ALA A 51 -18.17 -7.00 9.44
CA ALA A 51 -18.62 -7.78 8.30
C ALA A 51 -17.66 -8.94 8.06
N LYS A 52 -18.20 -10.14 7.81
CA LYS A 52 -17.38 -11.27 7.34
C LYS A 52 -17.29 -11.22 5.82
N ILE A 53 -16.07 -11.05 5.32
CA ILE A 53 -15.78 -11.10 3.89
C ILE A 53 -15.34 -12.52 3.56
N SER A 54 -15.95 -13.13 2.59
CA SER A 54 -15.66 -14.49 2.15
C SER A 54 -15.24 -14.52 0.68
N ALA A 55 -14.29 -15.41 0.38
CA ALA A 55 -13.85 -15.76 -0.96
C ALA A 55 -14.06 -17.25 -1.18
N THR A 56 -14.88 -17.65 -2.15
CA THR A 56 -15.07 -19.05 -2.53
C THR A 56 -14.29 -19.36 -3.81
N ILE A 57 -13.43 -20.37 -3.76
CA ILE A 57 -12.55 -20.79 -4.86
C ILE A 57 -12.54 -22.32 -4.92
N GLY A 58 -12.97 -22.88 -6.05
CA GLY A 58 -12.97 -24.34 -6.24
C GLY A 58 -13.72 -25.09 -5.14
N GLY A 59 -14.87 -24.58 -4.71
CA GLY A 59 -15.70 -25.15 -3.64
C GLY A 59 -15.22 -24.87 -2.21
N LYS A 60 -14.02 -24.30 -2.02
CA LYS A 60 -13.50 -23.93 -0.69
C LYS A 60 -13.79 -22.47 -0.38
N THR A 61 -14.32 -22.18 0.82
CA THR A 61 -14.61 -20.82 1.27
C THR A 61 -13.64 -20.37 2.34
N TYR A 62 -12.97 -19.28 2.07
CA TYR A 62 -12.06 -18.58 2.99
C TYR A 62 -12.77 -17.35 3.54
N ARG A 63 -12.62 -17.08 4.84
CA ARG A 63 -13.31 -15.97 5.51
C ARG A 63 -12.34 -15.14 6.32
N TYR A 64 -12.60 -13.83 6.39
CA TYR A 64 -11.98 -12.96 7.38
C TYR A 64 -13.01 -11.95 7.91
N THR A 65 -12.82 -11.51 9.15
CA THR A 65 -13.67 -10.49 9.75
C THR A 65 -13.08 -9.11 9.49
N CYS A 66 -13.82 -8.27 8.77
CA CYS A 66 -13.52 -6.86 8.60
C CYS A 66 -14.21 -6.07 9.72
N LYS A 67 -13.42 -5.50 10.63
CA LYS A 67 -13.90 -4.57 11.66
C LYS A 67 -13.77 -3.15 11.13
N VAL A 68 -14.90 -2.47 10.93
CA VAL A 68 -14.93 -1.06 10.51
C VAL A 68 -15.09 -0.15 11.73
N VAL A 69 -14.15 0.76 11.91
CA VAL A 69 -14.12 1.75 12.99
C VAL A 69 -14.44 3.15 12.48
N ALA A 70 -14.87 4.06 13.36
CA ALA A 70 -15.11 5.45 13.00
C ALA A 70 -13.81 6.11 12.46
N ARG A 71 -13.95 7.02 11.51
CA ARG A 71 -12.81 7.76 10.92
C ARG A 71 -12.42 8.91 11.85
N THR A 72 -11.74 8.58 12.95
CA THR A 72 -11.13 9.54 13.87
C THR A 72 -9.61 9.46 13.75
N GLN A 73 -8.90 10.50 14.16
CA GLN A 73 -7.43 10.52 14.13
C GLN A 73 -6.82 9.27 14.77
N SER A 74 -7.27 8.90 15.96
CA SER A 74 -6.74 7.75 16.71
C SER A 74 -7.00 6.43 15.98
N ASN A 75 -8.20 6.23 15.48
CA ASN A 75 -8.57 5.00 14.77
C ASN A 75 -7.81 4.86 13.45
N VAL A 76 -7.70 5.95 12.68
CA VAL A 76 -6.96 5.93 11.41
C VAL A 76 -5.49 5.62 11.66
N LEU A 77 -4.85 6.28 12.65
CA LEU A 77 -3.45 5.97 13.01
C LEU A 77 -3.29 4.52 13.43
N LYS A 78 -4.20 3.99 14.27
CA LYS A 78 -4.16 2.58 14.67
C LYS A 78 -4.25 1.65 13.46
N VAL A 79 -5.17 1.89 12.52
CA VAL A 79 -5.29 1.11 11.28
C VAL A 79 -4.01 1.20 10.44
N VAL A 80 -3.39 2.38 10.36
CA VAL A 80 -2.12 2.56 9.63
C VAL A 80 -1.00 1.72 10.25
N TRP A 81 -0.85 1.77 11.56
CA TRP A 81 0.19 1.01 12.28
C TRP A 81 -0.05 -0.50 12.28
N ASP A 82 -1.29 -0.94 12.32
CA ASP A 82 -1.62 -2.37 12.30
C ASP A 82 -1.49 -2.98 10.88
N ASN A 83 -1.75 -2.19 9.82
CA ASN A 83 -1.96 -2.75 8.47
C ASN A 83 -0.92 -2.31 7.43
N TYR A 84 -0.35 -1.12 7.56
CA TYR A 84 0.47 -0.51 6.50
C TYR A 84 1.91 -0.28 6.93
N VAL A 85 2.12 0.20 8.15
CA VAL A 85 3.44 0.50 8.71
C VAL A 85 3.58 -0.31 9.99
N THR A 86 4.02 -1.56 9.88
CA THR A 86 3.99 -2.52 10.98
C THR A 86 5.32 -2.58 11.75
N SER A 87 5.26 -3.04 13.00
CA SER A 87 6.45 -3.22 13.85
C SER A 87 7.48 -4.22 13.28
N SER A 88 7.02 -5.17 12.45
CA SER A 88 7.89 -6.18 11.82
C SER A 88 8.75 -5.62 10.67
N MET A 89 8.45 -4.41 10.19
CA MET A 89 9.23 -3.73 9.14
C MET A 89 10.53 -3.17 9.72
N SER A 90 11.60 -3.16 8.93
CA SER A 90 12.78 -2.35 9.21
C SER A 90 12.43 -0.86 9.21
N ASP A 91 13.23 -0.01 9.81
CA ASP A 91 12.96 1.43 9.85
C ASP A 91 12.89 2.05 8.47
N TYR A 92 13.67 1.54 7.54
CA TYR A 92 13.60 1.96 6.15
C TYR A 92 12.28 1.56 5.49
N GLU A 93 11.85 0.31 5.66
CA GLU A 93 10.56 -0.17 5.15
C GLU A 93 9.39 0.62 5.74
N LYS A 94 9.45 0.95 7.05
CA LYS A 94 8.47 1.84 7.69
C LYS A 94 8.42 3.22 7.04
N ALA A 95 9.58 3.82 6.76
CA ALA A 95 9.67 5.13 6.14
C ALA A 95 9.05 5.13 4.73
N VAL A 96 9.33 4.10 3.93
CA VAL A 96 8.76 3.93 2.58
C VAL A 96 7.26 3.65 2.63
N ALA A 97 6.82 2.76 3.52
CA ALA A 97 5.40 2.42 3.67
C ALA A 97 4.57 3.62 4.16
N ALA A 98 5.10 4.41 5.08
CA ALA A 98 4.45 5.63 5.57
C ALA A 98 4.32 6.68 4.45
N GLU A 99 5.37 6.89 3.64
CA GLU A 99 5.30 7.80 2.48
C GLU A 99 4.26 7.34 1.47
N GLN A 100 4.26 6.05 1.13
CA GLN A 100 3.30 5.47 0.21
C GLN A 100 1.86 5.63 0.72
N TRP A 101 1.63 5.36 2.01
CA TRP A 101 0.31 5.53 2.59
C TRP A 101 -0.15 6.99 2.56
N VAL A 102 0.68 7.93 3.01
CA VAL A 102 0.37 9.36 3.03
C VAL A 102 0.11 9.90 1.62
N SER A 103 0.93 9.51 0.63
CA SER A 103 0.79 10.00 -0.74
C SER A 103 -0.47 9.48 -1.45
N THR A 104 -0.97 8.32 -1.06
CA THR A 104 -2.15 7.69 -1.69
C THR A 104 -3.47 8.00 -0.98
N HIS A 105 -3.43 8.32 0.33
CA HIS A 105 -4.64 8.50 1.14
C HIS A 105 -4.92 9.95 1.56
N ILE A 106 -3.95 10.86 1.35
CA ILE A 106 -4.08 12.25 1.77
C ILE A 106 -3.85 13.17 0.58
N ASP A 107 -4.88 13.90 0.19
CA ASP A 107 -4.82 14.93 -0.82
C ASP A 107 -4.14 16.20 -0.25
N ALA A 108 -3.14 16.72 -0.97
CA ALA A 108 -2.38 17.91 -0.58
C ALA A 108 -2.96 19.22 -1.13
N SER A 109 -4.15 19.22 -1.71
CA SER A 109 -4.81 20.40 -2.27
C SER A 109 -5.56 21.26 -1.23
N GLY A 110 -5.51 20.89 0.05
CA GLY A 110 -6.10 21.65 1.13
C GLY A 110 -5.17 22.71 1.72
N THR A 111 -5.66 23.47 2.70
CA THR A 111 -4.92 24.56 3.36
C THR A 111 -4.46 24.23 4.77
N SER A 112 -5.09 23.28 5.45
CA SER A 112 -4.77 22.91 6.83
C SER A 112 -3.44 22.16 6.92
N SER A 113 -2.66 22.49 7.95
CA SER A 113 -1.43 21.75 8.32
C SER A 113 -1.69 20.68 9.40
N SER A 114 -2.94 20.51 9.84
CA SER A 114 -3.33 19.64 10.95
C SER A 114 -3.28 18.17 10.59
N VAL A 115 -2.61 17.36 11.43
CA VAL A 115 -2.64 15.88 11.34
C VAL A 115 -4.06 15.34 11.52
N LYS A 116 -4.85 15.93 12.44
CA LYS A 116 -6.24 15.55 12.64
C LYS A 116 -7.04 15.69 11.34
N ASN A 117 -6.97 16.85 10.69
CA ASN A 117 -7.68 17.08 9.43
C ASN A 117 -7.19 16.13 8.33
N ALA A 118 -5.88 15.87 8.24
CA ALA A 118 -5.33 14.91 7.30
C ALA A 118 -5.96 13.52 7.43
N LEU A 119 -6.09 13.04 8.66
CA LEU A 119 -6.57 11.68 8.93
C LEU A 119 -8.10 11.57 8.87
N GLU A 120 -8.82 12.61 9.30
CA GLU A 120 -10.29 12.60 9.36
C GLU A 120 -10.94 13.00 8.04
N SER A 121 -10.40 14.02 7.32
CA SER A 121 -10.97 14.46 6.03
C SER A 121 -10.21 13.91 4.81
N GLY A 122 -8.95 13.56 4.96
CA GLY A 122 -8.09 13.13 3.85
C GLY A 122 -7.58 14.29 2.99
N LYS A 123 -7.79 15.56 3.38
CA LYS A 123 -7.41 16.72 2.59
C LYS A 123 -6.73 17.80 3.44
N VAL A 124 -5.49 18.16 3.10
CA VAL A 124 -4.65 19.13 3.82
C VAL A 124 -3.67 19.83 2.88
N SER A 125 -2.84 20.74 3.42
CA SER A 125 -1.69 21.30 2.72
C SER A 125 -0.52 20.30 2.64
N TYR A 126 0.51 20.61 1.88
CA TYR A 126 1.77 19.84 1.88
C TYR A 126 2.38 19.71 3.26
N THR A 127 2.32 20.78 4.07
CA THR A 127 2.75 20.72 5.48
C THR A 127 1.94 19.73 6.29
N GLY A 128 0.63 19.67 6.09
CA GLY A 128 -0.24 18.69 6.75
C GLY A 128 0.12 17.24 6.39
N ARG A 129 0.46 16.97 5.12
CA ARG A 129 0.99 15.66 4.69
C ARG A 129 2.32 15.35 5.39
N ALA A 130 3.26 16.29 5.39
CA ALA A 130 4.56 16.11 6.02
C ALA A 130 4.43 15.89 7.54
N ASN A 131 3.54 16.61 8.22
CA ASN A 131 3.23 16.42 9.64
C ASN A 131 2.62 15.02 9.89
N THR A 132 1.77 14.54 8.99
CA THR A 132 1.17 13.21 9.11
C THR A 132 2.20 12.09 8.92
N TYR A 133 3.07 12.20 7.94
CA TYR A 133 4.20 11.30 7.75
C TYR A 133 5.07 11.23 9.01
N LYS A 134 5.45 12.39 9.55
CA LYS A 134 6.19 12.50 10.81
C LYS A 134 5.46 11.78 11.94
N LYS A 135 4.17 12.05 12.14
CA LYS A 135 3.36 11.42 13.20
C LYS A 135 3.32 9.90 13.11
N ILE A 136 3.24 9.35 11.89
CA ILE A 136 3.24 7.90 11.67
C ILE A 136 4.55 7.26 12.11
N LEU A 137 5.69 7.87 11.77
CA LEU A 137 7.01 7.30 12.04
C LEU A 137 7.52 7.52 13.47
N GLU A 138 7.11 8.63 14.10
CA GLU A 138 7.45 8.90 15.52
C GLU A 138 6.90 7.84 16.47
N HIS A 139 5.81 7.15 16.09
CA HIS A 139 5.29 5.99 16.83
C HIS A 139 6.33 4.88 17.03
N TYR A 140 7.26 4.75 16.09
CA TYR A 140 8.34 3.76 16.11
C TYR A 140 9.68 4.35 16.59
N GLY A 141 9.67 5.54 17.16
CA GLY A 141 10.87 6.20 17.66
C GLY A 141 11.80 6.78 16.58
N LEU A 142 11.37 6.80 15.29
CA LEU A 142 12.18 7.40 14.23
C LEU A 142 12.25 8.92 14.39
N LYS A 143 13.47 9.48 14.24
CA LYS A 143 13.69 10.94 14.26
C LYS A 143 13.28 11.53 12.91
N VAL A 144 12.16 12.24 12.88
CA VAL A 144 11.63 12.87 11.67
C VAL A 144 11.46 14.38 11.89
N LYS A 145 11.95 15.17 10.95
CA LYS A 145 11.75 16.63 10.92
C LYS A 145 10.98 17.01 9.66
N VAL A 146 10.10 17.99 9.77
CA VAL A 146 9.52 18.69 8.63
C VAL A 146 10.46 19.83 8.27
N VAL A 147 10.92 19.88 7.04
CA VAL A 147 11.91 20.85 6.56
C VAL A 147 11.41 21.57 5.31
N LYS A 148 11.87 22.81 5.11
CA LYS A 148 11.60 23.55 3.88
C LYS A 148 12.50 23.01 2.78
N GLY A 149 11.93 22.42 1.76
CA GLY A 149 12.62 21.99 0.55
C GLY A 149 12.79 23.13 -0.47
N SER A 150 13.46 22.87 -1.57
CA SER A 150 13.71 23.88 -2.62
C SER A 150 12.43 24.37 -3.30
N LYS A 151 11.43 23.53 -3.43
CA LYS A 151 10.13 23.84 -4.06
C LYS A 151 8.95 23.74 -3.09
N GLN A 152 9.11 23.08 -1.94
CA GLN A 152 8.04 22.77 -1.00
C GLN A 152 8.54 22.20 0.32
N VAL A 153 7.58 21.79 1.18
CA VAL A 153 7.84 21.15 2.46
C VAL A 153 8.21 19.68 2.24
N GLU A 154 9.27 19.25 2.88
CA GLU A 154 9.79 17.87 2.85
C GLU A 154 9.91 17.33 4.27
N ASN A 155 10.13 16.01 4.38
CA ASN A 155 10.55 15.37 5.62
C ASN A 155 12.04 15.02 5.55
N SER A 156 12.71 15.14 6.68
CA SER A 156 14.03 14.58 6.93
C SER A 156 13.88 13.47 7.95
N VAL A 157 14.26 12.24 7.61
CA VAL A 157 14.18 11.08 8.51
C VAL A 157 15.57 10.49 8.73
N VAL A 158 15.91 10.19 9.99
CA VAL A 158 17.20 9.57 10.35
C VAL A 158 16.99 8.08 10.54
N ILE A 159 17.74 7.28 9.79
CA ILE A 159 17.71 5.81 9.85
C ILE A 159 19.16 5.32 9.96
N ALA A 160 19.50 4.61 11.04
CA ALA A 160 20.84 4.14 11.36
C ALA A 160 21.93 5.22 11.19
N GLY A 161 21.70 6.40 11.73
CA GLY A 161 22.62 7.52 11.69
C GLY A 161 22.70 8.30 10.38
N LYS A 162 21.97 7.84 9.32
CA LYS A 162 21.92 8.54 8.02
C LYS A 162 20.63 9.32 7.88
N THR A 163 20.72 10.51 7.31
CA THR A 163 19.57 11.37 7.03
C THR A 163 19.07 11.16 5.60
N TYR A 164 17.77 10.93 5.46
CA TYR A 164 17.08 10.78 4.19
C TYR A 164 16.07 11.91 4.03
N LYS A 165 15.97 12.45 2.82
CA LYS A 165 14.91 13.43 2.46
C LYS A 165 13.76 12.68 1.79
N VAL A 166 12.53 12.97 2.22
CA VAL A 166 11.31 12.39 1.72
C VAL A 166 10.39 13.51 1.28
N SER A 167 10.04 13.53 0.01
CA SER A 167 9.13 14.54 -0.53
C SER A 167 7.68 14.09 -0.45
N ALA A 168 6.83 14.92 0.16
CA ALA A 168 5.39 14.67 0.27
C ALA A 168 4.60 14.93 -1.03
N LEU A 169 5.26 15.22 -2.16
CA LEU A 169 4.59 15.65 -3.42
C LEU A 169 4.16 14.55 -4.35
N SER A 170 4.80 13.44 -4.30
CA SER A 170 4.67 12.45 -5.34
C SER A 170 3.43 11.59 -5.12
N LYS A 171 2.53 11.53 -6.10
CA LYS A 171 1.51 10.46 -6.20
C LYS A 171 2.13 9.08 -6.42
N VAL A 172 3.42 9.05 -6.68
CA VAL A 172 4.27 7.86 -6.72
C VAL A 172 5.35 8.13 -5.68
N PRO A 173 5.63 7.24 -4.72
CA PRO A 173 6.73 7.42 -3.80
C PRO A 173 8.02 7.64 -4.61
N ALA A 174 8.36 8.88 -4.84
CA ALA A 174 9.68 9.24 -5.29
C ALA A 174 10.56 9.13 -4.06
N VAL A 175 10.98 7.92 -3.77
CA VAL A 175 12.22 7.74 -3.01
C VAL A 175 13.23 8.57 -3.78
N ASP A 176 13.63 9.68 -3.20
CA ASP A 176 14.56 10.61 -3.82
C ASP A 176 15.75 9.82 -4.38
N LYS A 177 16.25 10.21 -5.57
CA LYS A 177 17.43 9.60 -6.21
C LYS A 177 18.67 9.59 -5.31
N SER A 178 18.65 10.34 -4.20
CA SER A 178 19.66 10.35 -3.14
C SER A 178 19.62 9.13 -2.21
N TYR A 179 18.62 8.26 -2.28
CA TYR A 179 18.65 6.99 -1.56
C TYR A 179 19.73 6.10 -2.17
N THR A 180 20.92 6.29 -1.69
CA THR A 180 21.99 5.30 -1.91
C THR A 180 21.59 4.00 -1.23
N THR A 181 21.85 2.88 -1.89
CA THR A 181 21.69 1.50 -1.40
C THR A 181 21.66 1.43 0.13
N THR A 182 20.51 1.10 0.70
CA THR A 182 20.42 1.00 2.15
C THR A 182 20.69 -0.41 2.61
N PRO A 183 21.41 -0.60 3.71
CA PRO A 183 21.57 -1.91 4.35
C PRO A 183 20.28 -2.43 5.02
N PHE A 184 19.21 -1.65 5.04
CA PHE A 184 18.04 -1.87 5.90
C PHE A 184 16.91 -2.71 5.29
N GLY A 185 16.99 -3.03 4.05
CA GLY A 185 15.95 -3.84 3.42
C GLY A 185 15.38 -3.19 2.17
N VAL A 186 14.63 -3.98 1.44
CA VAL A 186 13.94 -3.57 0.21
C VAL A 186 12.47 -3.62 0.46
N ALA A 187 11.79 -2.52 0.23
CA ALA A 187 10.34 -2.49 0.17
C ALA A 187 9.88 -2.75 -1.28
N ILE A 188 8.65 -3.22 -1.42
CA ILE A 188 7.98 -3.30 -2.72
C ILE A 188 6.88 -2.24 -2.78
N ASN A 189 6.69 -1.66 -3.96
CA ASN A 189 5.72 -0.60 -4.13
C ASN A 189 4.25 -1.06 -4.03
N LYS A 190 3.99 -2.36 -4.26
CA LYS A 190 2.66 -2.95 -4.15
C LYS A 190 2.70 -4.48 -4.07
N SER A 191 1.73 -5.07 -3.40
CA SER A 191 1.55 -6.53 -3.29
C SER A 191 0.40 -7.07 -4.14
N THR A 192 -0.48 -6.19 -4.60
CA THR A 192 -1.61 -6.50 -5.49
C THR A 192 -1.72 -5.45 -6.59
N MET A 193 -2.27 -5.84 -7.75
CA MET A 193 -2.48 -4.98 -8.92
C MET A 193 -3.75 -5.43 -9.64
N ASN A 194 -4.65 -4.49 -9.90
CA ASN A 194 -5.86 -4.70 -10.69
C ASN A 194 -5.76 -3.87 -11.96
N LEU A 195 -5.91 -4.52 -13.12
CA LEU A 195 -5.82 -3.89 -14.43
C LEU A 195 -6.99 -4.36 -15.30
N SER A 196 -7.41 -3.55 -16.26
CA SER A 196 -8.20 -3.98 -17.42
C SER A 196 -7.26 -4.49 -18.51
N VAL A 197 -7.76 -5.33 -19.42
CA VAL A 197 -6.98 -5.77 -20.59
C VAL A 197 -6.39 -4.58 -21.32
N GLY A 198 -5.10 -4.64 -21.67
CA GLY A 198 -4.33 -3.53 -22.24
C GLY A 198 -3.74 -2.57 -21.21
N GLY A 199 -4.25 -2.55 -20.00
CA GLY A 199 -3.74 -1.70 -18.92
C GLY A 199 -2.31 -2.03 -18.50
N THR A 200 -1.59 -1.03 -18.01
CA THR A 200 -0.20 -1.20 -17.54
C THR A 200 0.01 -0.54 -16.19
N ASP A 201 0.88 -1.13 -15.38
CA ASP A 201 1.36 -0.56 -14.12
C ASP A 201 2.75 -1.10 -13.80
N THR A 202 3.42 -0.59 -12.76
CA THR A 202 4.80 -0.96 -12.46
C THR A 202 4.94 -1.62 -11.10
N PHE A 203 5.62 -2.77 -11.07
CA PHE A 203 6.06 -3.47 -9.87
C PHE A 203 7.55 -3.23 -9.66
N LYS A 204 7.92 -2.54 -8.59
CA LYS A 204 9.31 -2.13 -8.31
C LYS A 204 9.74 -2.47 -6.89
N ALA A 205 11.01 -2.82 -6.77
CA ALA A 205 11.73 -2.74 -5.52
C ALA A 205 12.10 -1.28 -5.24
N LEU A 206 11.90 -0.84 -4.02
CA LEU A 206 12.24 0.49 -3.53
C LEU A 206 13.46 0.39 -2.62
N GLY A 207 14.33 1.40 -2.67
CA GLY A 207 15.50 1.48 -1.79
C GLY A 207 16.65 0.54 -2.12
N THR A 208 16.76 0.09 -3.38
CA THR A 208 17.87 -0.76 -3.83
C THR A 208 18.37 -0.37 -5.21
N LYS A 209 19.67 -0.53 -5.42
CA LYS A 209 20.32 -0.53 -6.76
C LYS A 209 20.68 -1.95 -7.22
N GLN A 210 20.31 -2.98 -6.45
CA GLN A 210 20.60 -4.36 -6.85
C GLN A 210 19.85 -4.74 -8.13
N LYS A 211 20.46 -5.59 -8.93
CA LYS A 211 19.83 -6.15 -10.12
C LYS A 211 18.60 -6.96 -9.72
N VAL A 212 17.48 -6.65 -10.35
CA VAL A 212 16.20 -7.29 -10.13
C VAL A 212 15.81 -8.06 -11.38
N THR A 213 15.28 -9.27 -11.21
CA THR A 213 14.70 -10.05 -12.30
C THR A 213 13.22 -10.28 -12.04
N TYR A 214 12.45 -10.33 -13.12
CA TYR A 214 11.01 -10.49 -13.06
C TYR A 214 10.54 -11.70 -13.87
N SER A 215 9.48 -12.35 -13.40
CA SER A 215 8.80 -13.40 -14.13
C SER A 215 7.29 -13.34 -13.87
N SER A 216 6.49 -13.86 -14.80
CA SER A 216 5.05 -14.01 -14.65
C SER A 216 4.68 -15.48 -14.67
N SER A 217 3.78 -15.89 -13.77
CA SER A 217 3.26 -17.25 -13.72
C SER A 217 2.31 -17.58 -14.90
N ASN A 218 1.74 -16.54 -15.52
CA ASN A 218 0.85 -16.68 -16.68
C ASN A 218 0.98 -15.48 -17.63
N LYS A 219 1.78 -15.65 -18.67
CA LYS A 219 2.02 -14.61 -19.68
C LYS A 219 0.81 -14.30 -20.57
N LYS A 220 -0.17 -15.18 -20.64
CA LYS A 220 -1.46 -14.94 -21.35
C LYS A 220 -2.33 -13.95 -20.58
N VAL A 221 -2.17 -13.87 -19.24
CA VAL A 221 -2.90 -12.94 -18.38
C VAL A 221 -2.10 -11.65 -18.18
N ALA A 222 -0.83 -11.73 -17.81
CA ALA A 222 0.01 -10.56 -17.61
C ALA A 222 1.47 -10.84 -17.95
N THR A 223 2.12 -9.91 -18.62
CA THR A 223 3.57 -9.91 -18.87
C THR A 223 4.26 -8.87 -18.00
N VAL A 224 5.56 -9.05 -17.79
CA VAL A 224 6.38 -8.08 -17.04
C VAL A 224 7.73 -7.89 -17.76
N THR A 225 8.17 -6.64 -17.88
CA THR A 225 9.48 -6.29 -18.47
C THR A 225 10.58 -6.37 -17.42
N ALA A 226 11.85 -6.32 -17.88
CA ALA A 226 13.02 -6.22 -16.99
C ALA A 226 12.99 -4.97 -16.09
N GLY A 227 12.28 -3.90 -16.48
CA GLY A 227 12.07 -2.69 -15.68
C GLY A 227 10.88 -2.78 -14.74
N GLY A 228 10.20 -3.94 -14.64
CA GLY A 228 9.05 -4.16 -13.77
C GLY A 228 7.72 -3.60 -14.30
N LYS A 229 7.64 -3.13 -15.56
CA LYS A 229 6.37 -2.74 -16.18
C LYS A 229 5.53 -3.99 -16.43
N VAL A 230 4.39 -4.09 -15.76
CA VAL A 230 3.40 -5.15 -15.93
C VAL A 230 2.37 -4.70 -16.96
N THR A 231 2.07 -5.55 -17.92
CA THR A 231 1.05 -5.31 -18.96
C THR A 231 0.01 -6.40 -18.89
N ALA A 232 -1.25 -6.03 -18.74
CA ALA A 232 -2.42 -6.92 -18.78
C ALA A 232 -2.68 -7.37 -20.21
N LYS A 233 -2.72 -8.68 -20.45
CA LYS A 233 -2.92 -9.29 -21.79
C LYS A 233 -4.28 -9.95 -21.97
N GLY A 234 -4.81 -10.56 -20.92
CA GLY A 234 -6.09 -11.25 -20.96
C GLY A 234 -6.68 -11.37 -19.56
N ALA A 235 -8.00 -11.50 -19.47
CA ALA A 235 -8.71 -11.63 -18.21
C ALA A 235 -8.22 -12.84 -17.40
N GLY A 236 -8.10 -12.69 -16.08
CA GLY A 236 -7.66 -13.74 -15.16
C GLY A 236 -6.70 -13.24 -14.09
N ILE A 237 -5.98 -14.20 -13.47
CA ILE A 237 -5.04 -13.92 -12.39
C ILE A 237 -3.66 -14.45 -12.77
N ALA A 238 -2.64 -13.63 -12.55
CA ALA A 238 -1.24 -14.01 -12.64
C ALA A 238 -0.47 -13.57 -11.39
N THR A 239 0.58 -14.30 -11.04
CA THR A 239 1.56 -13.87 -10.05
C THR A 239 2.80 -13.37 -10.76
N VAL A 240 3.12 -12.11 -10.58
CA VAL A 240 4.42 -11.56 -11.00
C VAL A 240 5.40 -11.73 -9.84
N THR A 241 6.50 -12.40 -10.11
CA THR A 241 7.57 -12.66 -9.15
C THR A 241 8.74 -11.74 -9.45
N MET A 242 9.26 -11.08 -8.44
CA MET A 242 10.47 -10.28 -8.48
C MET A 242 11.53 -10.95 -7.61
N LYS A 243 12.70 -11.23 -8.18
CA LYS A 243 13.85 -11.78 -7.45
C LYS A 243 14.98 -10.76 -7.39
N MET A 244 15.59 -10.64 -6.21
CA MET A 244 16.70 -9.76 -5.93
C MET A 244 17.67 -10.46 -4.98
N GLY A 245 18.78 -10.96 -5.53
CA GLY A 245 19.64 -11.89 -4.81
C GLY A 245 18.86 -13.10 -4.31
N ALA A 246 19.00 -13.43 -3.04
CA ALA A 246 18.25 -14.54 -2.39
C ALA A 246 16.80 -14.19 -2.04
N LYS A 247 16.38 -12.92 -2.12
CA LYS A 247 15.02 -12.49 -1.76
C LYS A 247 14.07 -12.58 -2.94
N THR A 248 12.83 -13.01 -2.64
CA THR A 248 11.75 -13.15 -3.62
C THR A 248 10.50 -12.41 -3.13
N TYR A 249 9.94 -11.57 -3.99
CA TYR A 249 8.72 -10.82 -3.74
C TYR A 249 7.66 -11.22 -4.77
N LYS A 250 6.41 -11.32 -4.33
CA LYS A 250 5.29 -11.72 -5.19
C LYS A 250 4.24 -10.62 -5.26
N LEU A 251 3.81 -10.30 -6.47
CA LEU A 251 2.70 -9.41 -6.77
C LEU A 251 1.57 -10.24 -7.39
N ARG A 252 0.38 -10.15 -6.82
CA ARG A 252 -0.82 -10.71 -7.43
C ARG A 252 -1.40 -9.71 -8.42
N VAL A 253 -1.46 -10.09 -9.68
CA VAL A 253 -2.07 -9.28 -10.76
C VAL A 253 -3.42 -9.92 -11.11
N ARG A 254 -4.47 -9.12 -11.02
CA ARG A 254 -5.79 -9.46 -11.56
C ARG A 254 -6.06 -8.59 -12.78
N VAL A 255 -6.47 -9.25 -13.86
CA VAL A 255 -6.88 -8.58 -15.10
C VAL A 255 -8.38 -8.82 -15.30
N ASN A 256 -9.13 -7.74 -15.40
CA ASN A 256 -10.54 -7.74 -15.73
C ASN A 256 -10.71 -7.56 -17.25
N LYS A 257 -11.85 -8.04 -17.78
CA LYS A 257 -12.25 -7.80 -19.17
C LYS A 257 -12.43 -6.31 -19.43
#